data_0ba05361499c6c1641a7e764753aa88d
#
_entry.id   0ba05361499c6c1641a7e764753aa88d
#
_cell.length_a   1.000
_cell.length_b   1.000
_cell.length_c   1.000
_cell.angle_alpha   90.00
_cell.angle_beta   90.00
_cell.angle_gamma   90.00
#
_symmetry.space_group_name_H-M   'P 1'
#
loop_
_entity.id
_entity.type
_entity.pdbx_description
1 polymer ?
#
loop_
_entity_poly.entity_id
_entity_poly.type
_entity_poly.pdbx_seq_one_letter_code
_entity_poly.pdbx_strand_id
1 'polypeptide(L)'
;AASDVYKRQPVDIMDAEGETALPVSGGRHLKEDFVGSHLTDYDFVVVLSHFKGHAMGGFGGAVKNISIGIASSAGKAWIHTAGKSKTDLWNNLPPQDDFLESMAEAAKAVADHCGERIFYISVMNNLSVDCDCSAHPEAPQMGDIGMLASLDPVALDQACVDLVYASPDPGKVHLIERMESRHGIHTLEHAEAIGIGSRQYELVDLDK
;
A
#
# COMPACT_ATOMS: atom_id res chain seq x y z
N ALA A 1 22.74 -12.26 1.08
CA ALA A 1 24.01 -11.54 1.03
C ALA A 1 23.93 -10.17 1.71
N ALA A 2 22.86 -9.40 1.51
CA ALA A 2 22.68 -8.10 2.22
C ALA A 2 22.50 -8.25 3.74
N SER A 3 22.03 -9.38 4.20
CA SER A 3 21.86 -9.70 5.62
C SER A 3 23.16 -9.72 6.42
N ASP A 4 24.31 -9.79 5.77
CA ASP A 4 25.58 -9.94 6.45
C ASP A 4 26.12 -8.66 7.08
N VAL A 5 25.82 -7.52 6.49
CA VAL A 5 26.23 -6.20 7.00
C VAL A 5 25.37 -5.77 8.21
N TYR A 6 24.14 -6.26 8.29
CA TYR A 6 23.15 -5.88 9.30
C TYR A 6 22.81 -7.00 10.28
N LYS A 7 23.68 -7.98 10.44
CA LYS A 7 23.48 -9.13 11.36
C LYS A 7 23.15 -8.79 12.83
N ARG A 8 23.14 -7.52 13.19
CA ARG A 8 22.82 -7.04 14.53
C ARG A 8 21.51 -6.28 14.63
N GLN A 9 20.79 -6.11 13.52
CA GLN A 9 19.46 -5.51 13.59
C GLN A 9 18.44 -6.58 13.94
N PRO A 10 17.57 -6.34 14.91
CA PRO A 10 16.45 -7.24 15.16
C PRO A 10 15.54 -7.24 13.95
N VAL A 11 15.16 -8.44 13.50
CA VAL A 11 14.09 -8.63 12.52
C VAL A 11 12.86 -9.05 13.29
N ASP A 12 11.79 -8.27 13.15
CA ASP A 12 10.53 -8.51 13.83
C ASP A 12 9.43 -8.88 12.81
N ILE A 13 8.54 -9.77 13.23
CA ILE A 13 7.32 -10.12 12.51
C ILE A 13 6.16 -9.54 13.31
N MET A 14 5.60 -8.43 12.86
CA MET A 14 4.66 -7.62 13.63
C MET A 14 3.42 -8.37 14.14
N ASP A 15 2.98 -9.44 13.46
CA ASP A 15 1.84 -10.26 13.86
C ASP A 15 2.24 -11.63 14.46
N ALA A 16 3.51 -11.83 14.85
CA ALA A 16 3.98 -13.08 15.44
C ALA A 16 3.30 -13.41 16.78
N GLU A 17 2.96 -12.40 17.56
CA GLU A 17 2.33 -12.53 18.87
C GLU A 17 0.84 -12.12 18.87
N GLY A 18 0.24 -11.98 17.68
CA GLY A 18 -1.17 -11.69 17.54
C GLY A 18 -1.48 -10.36 16.86
N GLU A 19 -2.66 -9.84 17.13
CA GLU A 19 -3.18 -8.64 16.46
C GLU A 19 -3.68 -7.60 17.46
N THR A 20 -3.65 -6.33 17.06
CA THR A 20 -4.26 -5.21 17.74
C THR A 20 -5.32 -4.58 16.84
N ALA A 21 -6.49 -4.28 17.40
CA ALA A 21 -7.53 -3.56 16.67
C ALA A 21 -7.27 -2.05 16.77
N LEU A 22 -7.22 -1.39 15.62
CA LEU A 22 -7.16 0.07 15.50
C LEU A 22 -8.50 0.60 15.00
N PRO A 23 -9.04 1.69 15.58
CA PRO A 23 -10.30 2.26 15.11
C PRO A 23 -10.13 2.90 13.72
N VAL A 24 -11.12 2.72 12.86
CA VAL A 24 -11.23 3.40 11.56
C VAL A 24 -12.18 4.58 11.69
N SER A 25 -11.64 5.78 11.72
CA SER A 25 -12.44 7.00 11.79
C SER A 25 -13.11 7.30 10.44
N GLY A 26 -14.43 7.39 10.43
CA GLY A 26 -15.20 7.70 9.21
C GLY A 26 -15.31 6.56 8.20
N GLY A 27 -14.86 5.35 8.52
CA GLY A 27 -14.94 4.22 7.62
C GLY A 27 -16.38 3.82 7.26
N ARG A 28 -16.62 3.55 5.99
CA ARG A 28 -17.87 3.06 5.44
C ARG A 28 -17.98 1.54 5.59
N HIS A 29 -16.90 0.84 5.26
CA HIS A 29 -16.81 -0.63 5.28
C HIS A 29 -16.23 -1.15 6.58
N LEU A 30 -15.14 -0.52 7.06
CA LEU A 30 -14.45 -0.93 8.26
C LEU A 30 -14.74 0.03 9.42
N LYS A 31 -14.95 -0.53 10.61
CA LYS A 31 -15.02 0.24 11.87
C LYS A 31 -13.73 0.10 12.67
N GLU A 32 -12.99 -0.93 12.40
CA GLU A 32 -11.69 -1.25 12.97
C GLU A 32 -10.84 -2.02 11.94
N ASP A 33 -9.53 -1.86 12.02
CA ASP A 33 -8.54 -2.64 11.30
C ASP A 33 -7.75 -3.50 12.28
N PHE A 34 -7.27 -4.65 11.84
CA PHE A 34 -6.53 -5.61 12.66
C PHE A 34 -5.08 -5.69 12.16
N VAL A 35 -4.22 -4.97 12.86
CA VAL A 35 -2.78 -4.89 12.56
C VAL A 35 -1.97 -5.86 13.40
N GLY A 36 -0.75 -6.16 13.00
CA GLY A 36 0.18 -6.89 13.84
C GLY A 36 0.37 -6.19 15.19
N SER A 37 0.32 -6.95 16.29
CA SER A 37 0.32 -6.39 17.66
C SER A 37 1.55 -5.52 17.95
N HIS A 38 2.70 -5.82 17.34
CA HIS A 38 3.94 -5.09 17.58
C HIS A 38 3.97 -3.69 16.93
N LEU A 39 3.04 -3.35 16.04
CA LEU A 39 2.98 -2.00 15.48
C LEU A 39 2.92 -0.91 16.58
N THR A 40 2.25 -1.20 17.67
CA THR A 40 2.07 -0.24 18.77
C THR A 40 3.33 -0.02 19.62
N ASP A 41 4.36 -0.85 19.46
CA ASP A 41 5.62 -0.79 20.21
C ASP A 41 6.66 0.12 19.56
N TYR A 42 6.42 0.58 18.33
CA TYR A 42 7.37 1.42 17.61
C TYR A 42 7.10 2.91 17.80
N ASP A 43 8.15 3.65 18.10
CA ASP A 43 8.12 5.11 18.26
C ASP A 43 8.00 5.84 16.91
N PHE A 44 8.50 5.23 15.82
CA PHE A 44 8.49 5.79 14.49
C PHE A 44 8.48 4.67 13.43
N VAL A 45 7.74 4.89 12.35
CA VAL A 45 7.62 3.93 11.25
C VAL A 45 8.17 4.52 9.95
N VAL A 46 9.10 3.84 9.31
CA VAL A 46 9.52 4.14 7.93
C VAL A 46 8.93 3.08 7.02
N VAL A 47 8.09 3.52 6.11
CA VAL A 47 7.41 2.65 5.13
C VAL A 47 8.20 2.66 3.84
N LEU A 48 8.88 1.54 3.55
CA LEU A 48 9.62 1.36 2.30
C LEU A 48 8.78 0.48 1.37
N SER A 49 8.22 1.10 0.34
CA SER A 49 7.33 0.44 -0.60
C SER A 49 8.01 0.21 -1.95
N HIS A 50 7.80 -0.95 -2.54
CA HIS A 50 8.04 -1.18 -3.95
C HIS A 50 6.77 -0.84 -4.72
N PHE A 51 6.82 0.15 -5.63
CA PHE A 51 5.67 0.49 -6.48
C PHE A 51 5.59 -0.49 -7.66
N LYS A 52 4.43 -1.11 -7.86
CA LYS A 52 4.18 -2.11 -8.90
C LYS A 52 2.69 -2.33 -9.14
N GLY A 53 2.37 -3.11 -10.17
CA GLY A 53 1.01 -3.59 -10.39
C GLY A 53 0.53 -4.55 -9.30
N HIS A 54 -0.78 -4.73 -9.22
CA HIS A 54 -1.40 -5.68 -8.30
C HIS A 54 -2.68 -6.27 -8.88
N ALA A 55 -2.81 -7.59 -8.80
CA ALA A 55 -3.92 -8.33 -9.42
C ALA A 55 -5.31 -7.92 -8.93
N MET A 56 -5.46 -7.52 -7.68
CA MET A 56 -6.73 -7.09 -7.10
C MET A 56 -6.83 -5.57 -6.96
N GLY A 57 -5.77 -4.88 -6.50
CA GLY A 57 -5.80 -3.45 -6.21
C GLY A 57 -5.41 -2.54 -7.39
N GLY A 58 -5.07 -3.10 -8.55
CA GLY A 58 -4.56 -2.34 -9.70
C GLY A 58 -3.08 -2.01 -9.56
N PHE A 59 -2.67 -1.40 -8.47
CA PHE A 59 -1.28 -1.18 -8.09
C PHE A 59 -1.07 -1.37 -6.59
N GLY A 60 0.18 -1.41 -6.18
CA GLY A 60 0.59 -1.41 -4.78
C GLY A 60 1.68 -0.38 -4.56
N GLY A 61 1.45 0.54 -3.63
CA GLY A 61 2.33 1.59 -3.19
C GLY A 61 2.29 1.75 -1.66
N ALA A 62 2.47 2.97 -1.17
CA ALA A 62 2.50 3.28 0.25
C ALA A 62 1.16 2.99 0.94
N VAL A 63 0.03 3.41 0.35
CA VAL A 63 -1.32 3.17 0.90
C VAL A 63 -1.58 1.67 1.07
N LYS A 64 -1.29 0.85 0.06
CA LYS A 64 -1.43 -0.59 0.17
C LYS A 64 -0.47 -1.19 1.21
N ASN A 65 0.74 -0.68 1.31
CA ASN A 65 1.73 -1.20 2.25
C ASN A 65 1.31 -0.98 3.69
N ILE A 66 0.81 0.21 4.04
CA ILE A 66 0.33 0.49 5.40
C ILE A 66 -1.02 -0.14 5.73
N SER A 67 -1.80 -0.56 4.74
CA SER A 67 -3.02 -1.35 4.93
C SER A 67 -2.73 -2.85 4.99
N ILE A 68 -2.63 -3.49 3.82
CA ILE A 68 -2.43 -4.94 3.69
C ILE A 68 -1.08 -5.41 4.27
N GLY A 69 -0.02 -4.59 4.12
CA GLY A 69 1.33 -4.96 4.57
C GLY A 69 1.43 -5.04 6.11
N ILE A 70 0.80 -4.14 6.82
CA ILE A 70 0.82 -4.05 8.29
C ILE A 70 -0.26 -4.93 8.94
N ALA A 71 -1.32 -5.25 8.21
CA ALA A 71 -2.41 -6.07 8.73
C ALA A 71 -1.93 -7.46 9.17
N SER A 72 -2.52 -7.96 10.26
CA SER A 72 -2.39 -9.36 10.68
C SER A 72 -2.93 -10.32 9.60
N SER A 73 -2.68 -11.59 9.74
CA SER A 73 -3.25 -12.61 8.83
C SER A 73 -4.78 -12.52 8.75
N ALA A 74 -5.46 -12.33 9.88
CA ALA A 74 -6.91 -12.15 9.93
C ALA A 74 -7.32 -10.75 9.41
N GLY A 75 -6.53 -9.72 9.69
CA GLY A 75 -6.72 -8.36 9.17
C GLY A 75 -6.67 -8.30 7.65
N LYS A 76 -5.73 -9.04 7.03
CA LYS A 76 -5.68 -9.14 5.55
C LYS A 76 -6.99 -9.69 4.97
N ALA A 77 -7.55 -10.74 5.55
CA ALA A 77 -8.84 -11.27 5.10
C ALA A 77 -9.98 -10.27 5.36
N TRP A 78 -9.95 -9.58 6.49
CA TRP A 78 -10.92 -8.54 6.86
C TRP A 78 -10.98 -7.40 5.84
N ILE A 79 -9.83 -6.86 5.46
CA ILE A 79 -9.71 -5.79 4.45
C ILE A 79 -10.19 -6.30 3.08
N HIS A 80 -9.72 -7.46 2.63
CA HIS A 80 -10.08 -8.01 1.32
C HIS A 80 -11.56 -8.38 1.19
N THR A 81 -12.26 -8.57 2.30
CA THR A 81 -13.69 -8.87 2.31
C THR A 81 -14.56 -7.66 2.64
N ALA A 82 -13.97 -6.45 2.69
CA ALA A 82 -14.66 -5.23 3.12
C ALA A 82 -15.42 -5.42 4.43
N GLY A 83 -14.74 -5.98 5.43
CA GLY A 83 -15.27 -6.18 6.77
C GLY A 83 -16.26 -7.34 6.94
N LYS A 84 -16.33 -8.30 6.02
CA LYS A 84 -17.28 -9.41 6.11
C LYS A 84 -16.73 -10.66 6.80
N SER A 85 -15.43 -10.94 6.64
CA SER A 85 -14.83 -12.16 7.19
C SER A 85 -13.34 -11.97 7.51
N LYS A 86 -12.90 -12.56 8.62
CA LYS A 86 -11.50 -12.67 9.00
C LYS A 86 -10.84 -13.98 8.58
N THR A 87 -11.60 -14.94 8.07
CA THR A 87 -11.13 -16.32 7.86
C THR A 87 -11.46 -16.88 6.48
N ASP A 88 -12.50 -16.38 5.83
CA ASP A 88 -12.98 -16.88 4.55
C ASP A 88 -12.99 -15.76 3.50
N LEU A 89 -11.81 -15.53 2.92
CA LEU A 89 -11.59 -14.53 1.89
C LEU A 89 -12.39 -14.83 0.61
N TRP A 90 -12.23 -16.06 0.09
CA TRP A 90 -12.62 -16.36 -1.27
C TRP A 90 -14.13 -16.45 -1.48
N ASN A 91 -14.88 -16.79 -0.44
CA ASN A 91 -16.36 -16.83 -0.52
C ASN A 91 -17.02 -15.49 -0.16
N ASN A 92 -16.22 -14.47 0.22
CA ASN A 92 -16.74 -13.20 0.70
C ASN A 92 -16.16 -11.98 -0.06
N LEU A 93 -15.65 -12.16 -1.27
CA LEU A 93 -15.09 -11.06 -2.06
C LEU A 93 -16.20 -10.02 -2.34
N PRO A 94 -15.94 -8.74 -2.04
CA PRO A 94 -16.87 -7.65 -2.29
C PRO A 94 -16.80 -7.19 -3.75
N PRO A 95 -17.66 -6.24 -4.17
CA PRO A 95 -17.43 -5.44 -5.37
C PRO A 95 -16.04 -4.80 -5.35
N GLN A 96 -15.48 -4.54 -6.53
CA GLN A 96 -14.11 -4.03 -6.69
C GLN A 96 -13.87 -2.75 -5.89
N ASP A 97 -14.75 -1.77 -6.02
CA ASP A 97 -14.59 -0.47 -5.35
C ASP A 97 -14.72 -0.59 -3.82
N ASP A 98 -15.61 -1.44 -3.31
CA ASP A 98 -15.73 -1.70 -1.87
C ASP A 98 -14.41 -2.27 -1.28
N PHE A 99 -13.70 -3.10 -2.05
CA PHE A 99 -12.37 -3.58 -1.65
C PHE A 99 -11.34 -2.46 -1.63
N LEU A 100 -11.31 -1.61 -2.66
CA LEU A 100 -10.37 -0.48 -2.75
C LEU A 100 -10.63 0.55 -1.64
N GLU A 101 -11.90 0.83 -1.36
CA GLU A 101 -12.31 1.69 -0.25
C GLU A 101 -11.89 1.10 1.11
N SER A 102 -12.14 -0.20 1.35
CA SER A 102 -11.72 -0.85 2.60
C SER A 102 -10.21 -0.87 2.79
N MET A 103 -9.44 -0.99 1.71
CA MET A 103 -7.98 -0.89 1.76
C MET A 103 -7.53 0.52 2.16
N ALA A 104 -8.16 1.57 1.63
CA ALA A 104 -7.89 2.94 2.05
C ALA A 104 -8.31 3.17 3.52
N GLU A 105 -9.45 2.64 3.95
CA GLU A 105 -9.93 2.75 5.34
C GLU A 105 -8.98 2.07 6.33
N ALA A 106 -8.43 0.91 6.00
CA ALA A 106 -7.39 0.25 6.81
C ALA A 106 -6.11 1.09 6.87
N ALA A 107 -5.67 1.67 5.74
CA ALA A 107 -4.54 2.59 5.71
C ALA A 107 -4.77 3.80 6.62
N LYS A 108 -6.00 4.32 6.68
CA LYS A 108 -6.37 5.41 7.59
C LYS A 108 -6.17 5.05 9.05
N ALA A 109 -6.57 3.86 9.47
CA ALA A 109 -6.37 3.43 10.86
C ALA A 109 -4.89 3.48 11.27
N VAL A 110 -4.00 3.03 10.39
CA VAL A 110 -2.55 3.06 10.62
C VAL A 110 -2.00 4.48 10.60
N ALA A 111 -2.41 5.30 9.61
CA ALA A 111 -1.98 6.69 9.51
C ALA A 111 -2.43 7.51 10.73
N ASP A 112 -3.68 7.35 11.18
CA ASP A 112 -4.21 8.02 12.38
C ASP A 112 -3.48 7.57 13.64
N HIS A 113 -3.15 6.27 13.77
CA HIS A 113 -2.38 5.74 14.89
C HIS A 113 -0.96 6.30 14.96
N CYS A 114 -0.28 6.34 13.82
CA CYS A 114 1.09 6.84 13.76
C CYS A 114 1.17 8.37 13.87
N GLY A 115 0.18 9.10 13.34
CA GLY A 115 0.20 10.57 13.28
C GLY A 115 1.43 11.08 12.53
N GLU A 116 2.21 11.96 13.15
CA GLU A 116 3.45 12.53 12.57
C GLU A 116 4.66 11.59 12.66
N ARG A 117 4.50 10.38 13.19
CA ARG A 117 5.58 9.41 13.43
C ARG A 117 5.68 8.36 12.33
N ILE A 118 5.39 8.75 11.08
CA ILE A 118 5.47 7.87 9.92
C ILE A 118 6.03 8.62 8.72
N PHE A 119 6.88 7.93 7.93
CA PHE A 119 7.49 8.47 6.73
C PHE A 119 7.44 7.44 5.61
N TYR A 120 7.16 7.87 4.40
CA TYR A 120 6.93 6.99 3.26
C TYR A 120 7.99 7.17 2.18
N ILE A 121 8.50 6.05 1.67
CA ILE A 121 9.41 5.97 0.52
C ILE A 121 8.82 4.96 -0.46
N SER A 122 8.73 5.33 -1.73
CA SER A 122 8.36 4.44 -2.83
C SER A 122 9.53 4.25 -3.77
N VAL A 123 9.91 3.00 -3.99
CA VAL A 123 10.95 2.59 -4.92
C VAL A 123 10.28 2.14 -6.22
N MET A 124 10.55 2.89 -7.30
CA MET A 124 9.98 2.67 -8.63
C MET A 124 11.02 2.05 -9.56
N ASN A 125 11.51 0.88 -9.18
CA ASN A 125 12.40 0.05 -9.99
C ASN A 125 11.78 -1.33 -10.22
N ASN A 126 12.22 -2.04 -11.26
CA ASN A 126 11.65 -3.34 -11.63
C ASN A 126 10.12 -3.30 -11.68
N LEU A 127 9.58 -2.30 -12.39
CA LEU A 127 8.14 -2.00 -12.41
C LEU A 127 7.37 -3.13 -13.12
N SER A 128 6.90 -4.10 -12.33
CA SER A 128 6.16 -5.28 -12.76
C SER A 128 4.65 -5.03 -12.73
N VAL A 129 3.92 -5.72 -13.60
CA VAL A 129 2.44 -5.75 -13.55
C VAL A 129 1.91 -6.60 -12.40
N ASP A 130 2.75 -7.48 -11.86
CA ASP A 130 2.41 -8.35 -10.74
C ASP A 130 3.04 -7.88 -9.44
N CYS A 131 2.38 -8.27 -8.36
CA CYS A 131 2.86 -8.02 -7.00
C CYS A 131 4.00 -8.97 -6.64
N ASP A 132 4.95 -8.52 -5.81
CA ASP A 132 6.02 -9.34 -5.22
C ASP A 132 5.48 -10.55 -4.42
N CYS A 133 4.21 -10.53 -4.04
CA CYS A 133 3.52 -11.64 -3.39
C CYS A 133 3.07 -12.75 -4.37
N SER A 134 3.19 -12.55 -5.68
CA SER A 134 2.89 -13.58 -6.67
C SER A 134 3.94 -14.68 -6.66
N ALA A 135 3.51 -15.94 -6.71
CA ALA A 135 4.43 -17.06 -6.81
C ALA A 135 5.16 -17.13 -8.18
N HIS A 136 4.54 -16.57 -9.21
CA HIS A 136 5.04 -16.55 -10.59
C HIS A 136 4.79 -15.19 -11.21
N PRO A 137 5.50 -14.12 -10.78
CA PRO A 137 5.32 -12.79 -11.35
C PRO A 137 5.89 -12.74 -12.77
N GLU A 138 5.26 -11.95 -13.63
CA GLU A 138 5.86 -11.62 -14.92
C GLU A 138 7.11 -10.76 -14.72
N ALA A 139 8.06 -10.87 -15.64
CA ALA A 139 9.22 -10.01 -15.64
C ALA A 139 8.80 -8.54 -15.85
N PRO A 140 9.47 -7.57 -15.21
CA PRO A 140 9.24 -6.16 -15.45
C PRO A 140 9.39 -5.83 -16.94
N GLN A 141 8.43 -5.08 -17.49
CA GLN A 141 8.44 -4.66 -18.90
C GLN A 141 8.73 -3.18 -19.06
N MET A 142 8.73 -2.44 -17.96
CA MET A 142 9.00 -1.01 -17.91
C MET A 142 10.32 -0.77 -17.16
N GLY A 143 11.12 0.18 -17.64
CA GLY A 143 12.35 0.63 -17.00
C GLY A 143 12.11 1.34 -15.66
N ASP A 144 13.19 1.45 -14.88
CA ASP A 144 13.18 2.12 -13.58
C ASP A 144 12.90 3.62 -13.73
N ILE A 145 12.19 4.19 -12.77
CA ILE A 145 11.93 5.65 -12.68
C ILE A 145 12.80 6.28 -11.60
N GLY A 146 12.91 5.67 -10.41
CA GLY A 146 13.68 6.20 -9.30
C GLY A 146 13.04 5.93 -7.94
N MET A 147 13.29 6.83 -6.99
CA MET A 147 12.73 6.76 -5.64
C MET A 147 12.04 8.07 -5.29
N LEU A 148 10.86 7.98 -4.71
CA LEU A 148 10.09 9.11 -4.20
C LEU A 148 9.91 8.99 -2.70
N ALA A 149 9.78 10.13 -2.02
CA ALA A 149 9.51 10.17 -0.59
C ALA A 149 8.53 11.29 -0.24
N SER A 150 7.68 11.06 0.76
CA SER A 150 6.70 12.03 1.24
C SER A 150 6.28 11.72 2.68
N LEU A 151 5.74 12.72 3.37
CA LEU A 151 5.00 12.53 4.62
C LEU A 151 3.51 12.20 4.37
N ASP A 152 3.05 12.33 3.12
CA ASP A 152 1.69 12.05 2.68
C ASP A 152 1.70 10.83 1.74
N PRO A 153 1.11 9.68 2.14
CA PRO A 153 1.11 8.47 1.32
C PRO A 153 0.22 8.58 0.08
N VAL A 154 -0.81 9.44 0.12
CA VAL A 154 -1.72 9.65 -1.02
C VAL A 154 -1.03 10.46 -2.10
N ALA A 155 -0.36 11.56 -1.71
CA ALA A 155 0.48 12.37 -2.60
C ALA A 155 1.59 11.52 -3.24
N LEU A 156 2.24 10.69 -2.43
CA LEU A 156 3.33 9.81 -2.89
C LEU A 156 2.86 8.82 -3.95
N ASP A 157 1.77 8.10 -3.67
CA ASP A 157 1.24 7.10 -4.59
C ASP A 157 0.65 7.76 -5.84
N GLN A 158 0.02 8.95 -5.73
CA GLN A 158 -0.45 9.72 -6.88
C GLN A 158 0.72 10.13 -7.77
N ALA A 159 1.81 10.64 -7.20
CA ALA A 159 3.02 10.98 -7.96
C ALA A 159 3.61 9.76 -8.69
N CYS A 160 3.63 8.60 -8.02
CA CYS A 160 4.09 7.36 -8.67
C CYS A 160 3.20 6.96 -9.86
N VAL A 161 1.88 7.03 -9.70
CA VAL A 161 0.92 6.77 -10.80
C VAL A 161 1.17 7.72 -11.96
N ASP A 162 1.24 9.02 -11.70
CA ASP A 162 1.43 10.05 -12.73
C ASP A 162 2.75 9.87 -13.49
N LEU A 163 3.84 9.49 -12.78
CA LEU A 163 5.13 9.20 -13.41
C LEU A 163 5.09 7.97 -14.32
N VAL A 164 4.32 6.94 -13.96
CA VAL A 164 4.08 5.79 -14.88
C VAL A 164 3.37 6.26 -16.14
N TYR A 165 2.29 7.05 -16.00
CA TYR A 165 1.56 7.56 -17.15
C TYR A 165 2.42 8.49 -18.04
N ALA A 166 3.23 9.34 -17.44
CA ALA A 166 4.11 10.29 -18.13
C ALA A 166 5.36 9.64 -18.74
N SER A 167 5.72 8.41 -18.33
CA SER A 167 6.93 7.74 -18.82
C SER A 167 6.95 7.62 -20.33
N PRO A 168 8.09 7.85 -21.01
CA PRO A 168 8.25 7.60 -22.43
C PRO A 168 8.42 6.10 -22.76
N ASP A 169 8.61 5.24 -21.76
CA ASP A 169 8.83 3.80 -21.94
C ASP A 169 7.56 3.12 -22.46
N PRO A 170 7.60 2.42 -23.60
CA PRO A 170 6.42 1.73 -24.13
C PRO A 170 5.95 0.58 -23.27
N GLY A 171 6.80 -0.01 -22.41
CA GLY A 171 6.46 -1.08 -21.48
C GLY A 171 5.44 -0.65 -20.41
N LYS A 172 5.24 0.66 -20.21
CA LYS A 172 4.24 1.19 -19.28
C LYS A 172 2.80 0.73 -19.57
N VAL A 173 2.49 0.37 -20.81
CA VAL A 173 1.14 0.01 -21.24
C VAL A 173 0.57 -1.13 -20.39
N HIS A 174 1.37 -2.15 -20.11
CA HIS A 174 0.94 -3.30 -19.31
C HIS A 174 0.60 -2.92 -17.86
N LEU A 175 1.39 -2.02 -17.26
CA LEU A 175 1.14 -1.53 -15.91
C LEU A 175 -0.10 -0.63 -15.86
N ILE A 176 -0.27 0.25 -16.86
CA ILE A 176 -1.46 1.11 -17.00
C ILE A 176 -2.72 0.25 -17.15
N GLU A 177 -2.73 -0.74 -18.06
CA GLU A 177 -3.85 -1.66 -18.23
C GLU A 177 -4.21 -2.38 -16.92
N ARG A 178 -3.22 -2.80 -16.13
CA ARG A 178 -3.45 -3.41 -14.83
C ARG A 178 -4.12 -2.42 -13.86
N MET A 179 -3.62 -1.20 -13.77
CA MET A 179 -4.18 -0.16 -12.89
C MET A 179 -5.63 0.18 -13.29
N GLU A 180 -5.89 0.38 -14.58
CA GLU A 180 -7.21 0.74 -15.09
C GLU A 180 -8.22 -0.41 -15.00
N SER A 181 -7.82 -1.65 -15.37
CA SER A 181 -8.69 -2.82 -15.33
C SER A 181 -9.20 -3.14 -13.91
N ARG A 182 -8.54 -2.62 -12.90
CA ARG A 182 -8.90 -2.79 -11.48
C ARG A 182 -9.41 -1.51 -10.83
N HIS A 183 -9.63 -0.45 -11.60
CA HIS A 183 -10.03 0.87 -11.09
C HIS A 183 -9.10 1.35 -9.96
N GLY A 184 -7.79 1.04 -10.06
CA GLY A 184 -6.84 1.19 -8.97
C GLY A 184 -6.76 2.60 -8.37
N ILE A 185 -6.97 3.65 -9.19
CA ILE A 185 -6.95 5.04 -8.76
C ILE A 185 -8.01 5.33 -7.69
N HIS A 186 -9.12 4.58 -7.67
CA HIS A 186 -10.20 4.76 -6.70
C HIS A 186 -9.74 4.62 -5.24
N THR A 187 -8.69 3.82 -5.00
CA THR A 187 -8.06 3.76 -3.66
C THR A 187 -7.59 5.13 -3.19
N LEU A 188 -6.94 5.91 -4.07
CA LEU A 188 -6.42 7.24 -3.73
C LEU A 188 -7.55 8.28 -3.63
N GLU A 189 -8.58 8.16 -4.48
CA GLU A 189 -9.76 9.01 -4.43
C GLU A 189 -10.49 8.85 -3.09
N HIS A 190 -10.69 7.61 -2.65
CA HIS A 190 -11.31 7.35 -1.36
C HIS A 190 -10.39 7.76 -0.20
N ALA A 191 -9.07 7.49 -0.29
CA ALA A 191 -8.10 7.89 0.72
C ALA A 191 -8.08 9.41 0.95
N GLU A 192 -8.14 10.21 -0.12
CA GLU A 192 -8.27 11.67 -0.04
C GLU A 192 -9.63 12.06 0.56
N ALA A 193 -10.72 11.45 0.11
CA ALA A 193 -12.07 11.76 0.60
C ALA A 193 -12.25 11.51 2.10
N ILE A 194 -11.57 10.49 2.66
CA ILE A 194 -11.61 10.21 4.10
C ILE A 194 -10.50 10.91 4.90
N GLY A 195 -9.67 11.74 4.24
CA GLY A 195 -8.71 12.61 4.89
C GLY A 195 -7.43 11.93 5.36
N ILE A 196 -6.88 10.97 4.58
CA ILE A 196 -5.54 10.42 4.83
C ILE A 196 -4.48 11.41 4.36
N GLY A 197 -4.70 12.03 3.20
CA GLY A 197 -3.78 12.94 2.56
C GLY A 197 -4.41 13.62 1.36
N SER A 198 -3.61 14.15 0.44
CA SER A 198 -4.08 14.84 -0.77
C SER A 198 -3.46 14.22 -2.02
N ARG A 199 -4.24 14.14 -3.09
CA ARG A 199 -3.74 13.79 -4.43
C ARG A 199 -3.01 14.94 -5.13
N GLN A 200 -3.06 16.15 -4.56
CA GLN A 200 -2.31 17.31 -5.05
C GLN A 200 -0.92 17.33 -4.39
N TYR A 201 0.12 17.46 -5.20
CA TYR A 201 1.50 17.46 -4.73
C TYR A 201 2.38 18.40 -5.57
N GLU A 202 3.54 18.74 -5.04
CA GLU A 202 4.64 19.34 -5.76
C GLU A 202 5.79 18.32 -5.82
N LEU A 203 6.26 18.02 -7.03
CA LEU A 203 7.41 17.12 -7.21
C LEU A 203 8.70 17.93 -7.24
N VAL A 204 9.56 17.71 -6.25
CA VAL A 204 10.90 18.32 -6.17
C VAL A 204 11.94 17.29 -6.60
N ASP A 205 12.64 17.59 -7.69
CA ASP A 205 13.73 16.75 -8.21
C ASP A 205 15.02 17.10 -7.47
N LEU A 206 15.55 16.13 -6.71
CA LEU A 206 16.78 16.32 -5.90
C LEU A 206 18.06 16.01 -6.67
N ASP A 207 17.97 15.51 -7.90
CA ASP A 207 19.13 15.17 -8.75
C ASP A 207 19.52 16.32 -9.69
N LYS A 208 18.84 17.47 -9.62
CA LYS A 208 19.10 18.68 -10.42
C LYS A 208 19.65 19.82 -9.59
#